data_cd59e96eacb706bd5a3795dfb3c806f5
#
_entry.id   cd59e96eacb706bd5a3795dfb3c806f5
#
_cell.length_a   1.000
_cell.length_b   1.000
_cell.length_c   1.000
_cell.angle_alpha   90.00
_cell.angle_beta   90.00
_cell.angle_gamma   90.00
#
_symmetry.space_group_name_H-M   'P 1'
#
loop_
_entity.id
_entity.type
_entity.pdbx_description
1 polymer ?
#
loop_
_entity_poly.entity_id
_entity_poly.type
_entity_poly.pdbx_seq_one_letter_code
_entity_poly.pdbx_strand_id
1 'polypeptide(L)'
;MIMQKERVFRKKYIFIVFFIAFLGCLTKVALDFSPYEQTIIRRESIGEFNTLYVTEGSAGATTKNTYKYYLYPSVKTEKEFLADVSDYPSVLFTSDSNVKMQLKGRDLYFTVKGTIYSFTNQSDSVFIYLNATPF
;
A
#
# COMPACT_ATOMS: atom_id res chain seq x y z
N MET A 1 -42.53 30.31 -31.24
CA MET A 1 -42.88 29.38 -30.14
C MET A 1 -42.09 28.09 -30.19
N ILE A 2 -41.81 27.56 -31.34
CA ILE A 2 -40.92 26.37 -31.46
C ILE A 2 -39.50 26.65 -30.98
N MET A 3 -38.99 27.84 -31.19
CA MET A 3 -37.66 28.26 -30.72
C MET A 3 -37.50 28.32 -29.18
N GLN A 4 -38.51 28.63 -28.43
CA GLN A 4 -38.48 28.64 -26.99
C GLN A 4 -38.40 27.23 -26.38
N LYS A 5 -39.07 26.25 -27.01
CA LYS A 5 -38.97 24.85 -26.61
C LYS A 5 -37.55 24.29 -26.86
N GLU A 6 -36.93 24.66 -27.95
CA GLU A 6 -35.55 24.25 -28.25
C GLU A 6 -34.53 24.83 -27.28
N ARG A 7 -34.70 26.08 -26.86
CA ARG A 7 -33.81 26.72 -25.87
C ARG A 7 -33.92 26.07 -24.49
N VAL A 8 -35.13 25.71 -24.06
CA VAL A 8 -35.35 25.00 -22.80
C VAL A 8 -34.76 23.60 -22.87
N PHE A 9 -34.85 22.94 -23.98
CA PHE A 9 -34.32 21.61 -24.22
C PHE A 9 -32.77 21.60 -24.17
N ARG A 10 -32.12 22.59 -24.77
CA ARG A 10 -30.66 22.77 -24.74
C ARG A 10 -30.15 23.01 -23.33
N LYS A 11 -30.85 23.78 -22.51
CA LYS A 11 -30.47 24.00 -21.11
C LYS A 11 -30.53 22.72 -20.28
N LYS A 12 -31.52 21.85 -20.51
CA LYS A 12 -31.59 20.54 -19.86
C LYS A 12 -30.43 19.63 -20.24
N TYR A 13 -30.05 19.59 -21.50
CA TYR A 13 -28.91 18.80 -21.98
C TYR A 13 -27.60 19.31 -21.42
N ILE A 14 -27.41 20.62 -21.32
CA ILE A 14 -26.23 21.21 -20.73
C ILE A 14 -26.12 20.82 -19.24
N PHE A 15 -27.21 20.86 -18.50
CA PHE A 15 -27.26 20.42 -17.11
C PHE A 15 -26.91 18.93 -16.95
N ILE A 16 -27.42 18.08 -17.81
CA ILE A 16 -27.16 16.64 -17.79
C ILE A 16 -25.68 16.37 -18.10
N VAL A 17 -25.11 17.04 -19.09
CA VAL A 17 -23.69 16.90 -19.46
C VAL A 17 -22.79 17.37 -18.30
N PHE A 18 -23.09 18.50 -17.67
CA PHE A 18 -22.37 18.98 -16.50
C PHE A 18 -22.46 18.02 -15.31
N PHE A 19 -23.63 17.46 -15.08
CA PHE A 19 -23.85 16.50 -14.01
C PHE A 19 -23.06 15.20 -14.22
N ILE A 20 -23.03 14.68 -15.44
CA ILE A 20 -22.25 13.49 -15.80
C ILE A 20 -20.74 13.77 -15.67
N ALA A 21 -20.26 14.92 -16.12
CA ALA A 21 -18.87 15.32 -15.98
C ALA A 21 -18.47 15.47 -14.51
N PHE A 22 -19.34 16.05 -13.68
CA PHE A 22 -19.14 16.21 -12.26
C PHE A 22 -19.07 14.86 -11.53
N LEU A 23 -19.97 13.94 -11.85
CA LEU A 23 -19.94 12.57 -11.34
C LEU A 23 -18.66 11.83 -11.75
N GLY A 24 -18.21 12.01 -12.98
CA GLY A 24 -16.97 11.43 -13.47
C GLY A 24 -15.75 11.95 -12.71
N CYS A 25 -15.71 13.25 -12.43
CA CYS A 25 -14.64 13.85 -11.60
C CYS A 25 -14.67 13.34 -10.17
N LEU A 26 -15.85 13.21 -9.56
CA LEU A 26 -15.99 12.67 -8.19
C LEU A 26 -15.53 11.22 -8.08
N THR A 27 -15.88 10.38 -9.05
CA THR A 27 -15.44 8.99 -9.05
C THR A 27 -13.93 8.87 -9.22
N LYS A 28 -13.32 9.72 -10.04
CA LYS A 28 -11.88 9.75 -10.21
C LYS A 28 -11.16 10.15 -8.91
N VAL A 29 -11.63 11.19 -8.25
CA VAL A 29 -11.09 11.63 -6.96
C VAL A 29 -11.27 10.56 -5.89
N ALA A 30 -12.42 9.89 -5.85
CA ALA A 30 -12.68 8.81 -4.91
C ALA A 30 -11.81 7.58 -5.16
N LEU A 31 -11.50 7.26 -6.43
CA LEU A 31 -10.61 6.16 -6.79
C LEU A 31 -9.14 6.48 -6.50
N ASP A 32 -8.74 7.74 -6.64
CA ASP A 32 -7.39 8.19 -6.33
C ASP A 32 -7.19 8.44 -4.83
N PHE A 33 -8.27 8.57 -4.07
CA PHE A 33 -8.21 8.75 -2.62
C PHE A 33 -7.97 7.41 -1.94
N SER A 34 -6.74 7.18 -1.52
CA SER A 34 -6.40 6.04 -0.68
C SER A 34 -6.36 6.49 0.78
N PRO A 35 -7.25 5.97 1.66
CA PRO A 35 -7.22 6.31 3.08
C PRO A 35 -6.00 5.72 3.79
N TYR A 36 -5.29 4.81 3.14
CA TYR A 36 -4.09 4.18 3.66
C TYR A 36 -2.93 4.45 2.70
N GLU A 37 -2.07 5.39 3.09
CA GLU A 37 -0.86 5.71 2.34
C GLU A 37 0.32 4.93 2.91
N GLN A 38 1.10 4.31 2.02
CA GLN A 38 2.33 3.64 2.37
C GLN A 38 3.53 4.40 1.82
N THR A 39 4.49 4.66 2.69
CA THR A 39 5.75 5.30 2.33
C THR A 39 6.90 4.34 2.60
N ILE A 40 7.80 4.16 1.65
CA ILE A 40 9.00 3.35 1.85
C ILE A 40 9.93 4.07 2.81
N ILE A 41 10.22 3.45 3.96
CA ILE A 41 11.14 3.99 4.97
C ILE A 41 12.46 3.24 5.02
N ARG A 42 12.53 2.05 4.45
CA ARG A 42 13.73 1.23 4.45
C ARG A 42 13.79 0.33 3.24
N ARG A 43 14.97 0.14 2.69
CA ARG A 43 15.25 -0.76 1.58
C ARG A 43 16.58 -1.45 1.85
N GLU A 44 16.58 -2.77 1.83
CA GLU A 44 17.79 -3.57 2.02
C GLU A 44 17.81 -4.77 1.09
N SER A 45 19.00 -5.12 0.60
CA SER A 45 19.17 -6.35 -0.17
C SER A 45 19.21 -7.55 0.78
N ILE A 46 18.39 -8.55 0.48
CA ILE A 46 18.33 -9.81 1.22
C ILE A 46 18.78 -10.92 0.28
N GLY A 47 20.03 -11.32 0.42
CA GLY A 47 20.65 -12.28 -0.50
C GLY A 47 20.80 -11.72 -1.92
N GLU A 48 20.86 -12.59 -2.89
CA GLU A 48 21.02 -12.23 -4.30
C GLU A 48 19.70 -11.96 -5.02
N PHE A 49 18.59 -12.52 -4.54
CA PHE A 49 17.34 -12.58 -5.28
C PHE A 49 16.23 -11.68 -4.74
N ASN A 50 16.36 -11.16 -3.52
CA ASN A 50 15.32 -10.40 -2.87
C ASN A 50 15.78 -9.03 -2.38
N THR A 51 14.87 -8.07 -2.45
CA THR A 51 15.01 -6.78 -1.79
C THR A 51 13.94 -6.67 -0.73
N LEU A 52 14.32 -6.30 0.49
CA LEU A 52 13.37 -6.03 1.55
C LEU A 52 12.95 -4.57 1.46
N TYR A 53 11.66 -4.34 1.36
CA TYR A 53 11.06 -3.02 1.48
C TYR A 53 10.26 -2.94 2.77
N VAL A 54 10.48 -1.90 3.54
CA VAL A 54 9.68 -1.58 4.73
C VAL A 54 8.88 -0.34 4.44
N THR A 55 7.58 -0.44 4.59
CA THR A 55 6.68 0.69 4.40
C THR A 55 6.05 1.11 5.71
N GLU A 56 5.90 2.40 5.90
CA GLU A 56 5.14 3.00 6.98
C GLU A 56 3.80 3.45 6.44
N GLY A 57 2.73 3.04 7.10
CA GLY A 57 1.38 3.42 6.74
C GLY A 57 0.66 4.09 7.89
N SER A 58 -0.23 5.02 7.56
CA SER A 58 -1.09 5.71 8.50
C SER A 58 -2.51 5.74 7.96
N ALA A 59 -3.46 5.28 8.77
CA ALA A 59 -4.88 5.27 8.41
C ALA A 59 -5.64 6.49 8.95
N GLY A 60 -4.93 7.55 9.33
CA GLY A 60 -5.53 8.78 9.85
C GLY A 60 -4.74 9.37 11.00
N ALA A 61 -5.08 10.60 11.40
CA ALA A 61 -4.33 11.37 12.39
C ALA A 61 -4.40 10.80 13.82
N THR A 62 -5.37 9.93 14.09
CA THR A 62 -5.61 9.35 15.41
C THR A 62 -5.15 7.90 15.57
N THR A 63 -4.76 7.26 14.48
CA THR A 63 -4.28 5.88 14.50
C THR A 63 -2.75 5.83 14.53
N LYS A 64 -2.21 4.88 15.28
CA LYS A 64 -0.77 4.63 15.30
C LYS A 64 -0.28 4.19 13.92
N ASN A 65 0.93 4.58 13.58
CA ASN A 65 1.56 4.12 12.36
C ASN A 65 1.75 2.60 12.37
N THR A 66 1.63 2.01 11.21
CA THR A 66 1.84 0.59 11.00
C THR A 66 2.97 0.38 10.01
N TYR A 67 3.61 -0.77 10.10
CA TYR A 67 4.79 -1.09 9.30
C TYR A 67 4.58 -2.44 8.62
N LYS A 68 4.82 -2.46 7.31
CA LYS A 68 4.77 -3.67 6.50
C LYS A 68 6.13 -3.97 5.91
N TYR A 69 6.52 -5.23 5.95
CA TYR A 69 7.77 -5.74 5.43
C TYR A 69 7.47 -6.61 4.22
N TYR A 70 8.13 -6.31 3.10
CA TYR A 70 7.93 -7.01 1.83
C TYR A 70 9.25 -7.58 1.34
N LEU A 71 9.24 -8.84 0.92
CA LEU A 71 10.33 -9.41 0.14
C LEU A 71 9.95 -9.37 -1.33
N TYR A 72 10.64 -8.56 -2.10
CA TYR A 72 10.35 -8.31 -3.50
C TYR A 72 11.52 -8.74 -4.37
N PRO A 73 11.28 -9.29 -5.57
CA PRO A 73 12.38 -9.71 -6.45
C PRO A 73 13.35 -8.57 -6.76
N SER A 74 14.65 -8.82 -6.58
CA SER A 74 15.70 -7.81 -6.80
C SER A 74 15.81 -7.37 -8.25
N VAL A 75 15.37 -8.20 -9.20
CA VAL A 75 15.36 -7.86 -10.63
C VAL A 75 14.35 -6.78 -10.98
N LYS A 76 13.38 -6.54 -10.11
CA LYS A 76 12.35 -5.51 -10.30
C LYS A 76 12.76 -4.20 -9.64
N THR A 77 12.30 -3.09 -10.21
CA THR A 77 12.63 -1.75 -9.72
C THR A 77 11.73 -1.33 -8.56
N GLU A 78 12.15 -0.31 -7.83
CA GLU A 78 11.35 0.33 -6.79
C GLU A 78 10.03 0.89 -7.35
N LYS A 79 10.05 1.42 -8.56
CA LYS A 79 8.86 1.91 -9.25
C LYS A 79 7.84 0.78 -9.48
N GLU A 80 8.31 -0.40 -9.88
CA GLU A 80 7.47 -1.58 -10.02
C GLU A 80 6.90 -2.03 -8.68
N PHE A 81 7.69 -1.98 -7.62
CA PHE A 81 7.23 -2.28 -6.27
C PHE A 81 6.12 -1.32 -5.83
N LEU A 82 6.28 -0.03 -6.04
CA LEU A 82 5.27 0.97 -5.68
C LEU A 82 3.96 0.78 -6.46
N ALA A 83 4.04 0.31 -7.70
CA ALA A 83 2.86 -0.02 -8.49
C ALA A 83 2.13 -1.27 -7.97
N ASP A 84 2.88 -2.23 -7.42
CA ASP A 84 2.34 -3.53 -6.97
C ASP A 84 2.00 -3.56 -5.48
N VAL A 85 2.47 -2.60 -4.69
CA VAL A 85 2.46 -2.67 -3.22
C VAL A 85 1.07 -2.86 -2.61
N SER A 86 0.04 -2.31 -3.21
CA SER A 86 -1.33 -2.46 -2.70
C SER A 86 -1.86 -3.89 -2.81
N ASP A 87 -1.39 -4.64 -3.79
CA ASP A 87 -1.84 -6.02 -4.06
C ASP A 87 -0.78 -7.07 -3.66
N TYR A 88 0.42 -6.63 -3.31
CA TYR A 88 1.52 -7.54 -2.97
C TYR A 88 1.44 -7.96 -1.51
N PRO A 89 1.57 -9.26 -1.20
CA PRO A 89 1.50 -9.73 0.19
C PRO A 89 2.74 -9.31 0.98
N SER A 90 2.53 -8.79 2.19
CA SER A 90 3.61 -8.52 3.13
C SER A 90 3.97 -9.79 3.91
N VAL A 91 5.25 -9.92 4.26
CA VAL A 91 5.70 -11.02 5.11
C VAL A 91 5.47 -10.73 6.59
N LEU A 92 5.47 -9.45 6.97
CA LEU A 92 5.23 -9.01 8.34
C LEU A 92 4.43 -7.71 8.32
N PHE A 93 3.40 -7.63 9.15
CA PHE A 93 2.62 -6.42 9.38
C PHE A 93 2.51 -6.20 10.88
N THR A 94 3.08 -5.10 11.37
CA THR A 94 3.22 -4.84 12.80
C THR A 94 3.10 -3.34 13.13
N SER A 95 2.81 -3.04 14.38
CA SER A 95 2.88 -1.68 14.91
C SER A 95 4.26 -1.29 15.44
N ASP A 96 5.20 -2.22 15.47
CA ASP A 96 6.56 -1.97 15.97
C ASP A 96 7.37 -1.16 14.96
N SER A 97 7.78 0.05 15.36
CA SER A 97 8.63 0.92 14.54
C SER A 97 10.10 0.53 14.54
N ASN A 98 10.49 -0.43 15.37
CA ASN A 98 11.89 -0.73 15.63
C ASN A 98 12.17 -2.24 15.59
N VAL A 99 11.62 -2.91 14.58
CA VAL A 99 11.84 -4.34 14.36
C VAL A 99 13.32 -4.61 14.10
N LYS A 100 13.88 -5.53 14.84
CA LYS A 100 15.25 -6.00 14.64
C LYS A 100 15.24 -7.12 13.61
N MET A 101 16.15 -7.05 12.68
CA MET A 101 16.25 -8.00 11.59
C MET A 101 17.68 -8.53 11.52
N GLN A 102 17.82 -9.84 11.33
CA GLN A 102 19.10 -10.50 11.18
C GLN A 102 19.02 -11.54 10.06
N LEU A 103 19.96 -11.48 9.15
CA LEU A 103 20.08 -12.45 8.07
C LEU A 103 21.29 -13.34 8.32
N LYS A 104 21.07 -14.66 8.35
CA LYS A 104 22.14 -15.68 8.45
C LYS A 104 21.98 -16.67 7.31
N GLY A 105 22.79 -16.54 6.27
CA GLY A 105 22.65 -17.37 5.09
C GLY A 105 21.31 -17.16 4.41
N ARG A 106 20.44 -18.16 4.41
CA ARG A 106 19.06 -18.08 3.91
C ARG A 106 18.03 -17.88 5.02
N ASP A 107 18.46 -17.72 6.26
CA ASP A 107 17.56 -17.58 7.41
C ASP A 107 17.42 -16.11 7.76
N LEU A 108 16.21 -15.60 7.64
CA LEU A 108 15.86 -14.23 8.00
C LEU A 108 15.08 -14.23 9.32
N TYR A 109 15.62 -13.55 10.32
CA TYR A 109 15.04 -13.47 11.66
C TYR A 109 14.49 -12.08 11.92
N PHE A 110 13.21 -12.03 12.29
CA PHE A 110 12.59 -10.80 12.77
C PHE A 110 12.38 -10.89 14.28
N THR A 111 12.79 -9.87 14.99
CA THR A 111 12.47 -9.69 16.41
C THR A 111 11.54 -8.50 16.55
N VAL A 112 10.32 -8.74 17.00
CA VAL A 112 9.22 -7.78 17.05
C VAL A 112 8.79 -7.59 18.49
N LYS A 113 8.65 -6.32 18.90
CA LYS A 113 8.01 -5.92 20.16
C LYS A 113 6.74 -5.16 19.83
N GLY A 114 5.61 -5.67 20.26
CA GLY A 114 4.35 -5.00 20.03
C GLY A 114 3.33 -5.87 19.31
N THR A 115 2.36 -5.23 18.70
CA THR A 115 1.28 -5.92 18.01
C THR A 115 1.72 -6.42 16.65
N ILE A 116 1.45 -7.68 16.36
CA ILE A 116 1.63 -8.29 15.05
C ILE A 116 0.26 -8.52 14.46
N TYR A 117 -0.02 -7.87 13.32
CA TYR A 117 -1.29 -8.01 12.63
C TYR A 117 -1.30 -9.21 11.68
N SER A 118 -0.16 -9.47 11.03
CA SER A 118 0.00 -10.63 10.17
C SER A 118 1.47 -11.01 10.04
N PHE A 119 1.71 -12.27 9.79
CA PHE A 119 3.03 -12.81 9.51
C PHE A 119 2.89 -14.02 8.60
N THR A 120 3.76 -14.11 7.60
CA THR A 120 3.89 -15.29 6.76
C THR A 120 5.36 -15.66 6.59
N ASN A 121 5.65 -16.94 6.65
CA ASN A 121 6.98 -17.47 6.40
C ASN A 121 7.15 -18.03 4.98
N GLN A 122 6.19 -17.78 4.11
CA GLN A 122 6.23 -18.26 2.74
C GLN A 122 7.13 -17.37 1.88
N SER A 123 8.28 -17.91 1.52
CA SER A 123 9.21 -17.32 0.57
C SER A 123 9.94 -18.44 -0.15
N ASP A 124 10.14 -18.29 -1.47
CA ASP A 124 10.80 -19.31 -2.29
C ASP A 124 12.31 -19.38 -2.07
N SER A 125 12.92 -18.34 -1.56
CA SER A 125 14.37 -18.20 -1.48
C SER A 125 14.92 -18.00 -0.08
N VAL A 126 14.09 -17.70 0.91
CA VAL A 126 14.50 -17.36 2.27
C VAL A 126 13.60 -18.06 3.27
N PHE A 127 14.18 -18.59 4.35
CA PHE A 127 13.42 -19.07 5.50
C PHE A 127 13.21 -17.90 6.46
N ILE A 128 11.97 -17.66 6.87
CA ILE A 128 11.60 -16.53 7.70
C ILE A 128 11.19 -17.01 9.09
N TYR A 129 11.84 -16.47 10.10
CA TYR A 129 11.60 -16.79 11.51
C TYR A 129 11.14 -15.53 12.24
N LEU A 130 10.13 -15.69 13.08
CA LEU A 130 9.58 -14.62 13.88
C LEU A 130 9.82 -14.90 15.36
N ASN A 131 10.47 -13.95 16.03
CA ASN A 131 10.58 -13.91 17.48
C ASN A 131 9.78 -12.72 18.00
N ALA A 132 8.62 -13.01 18.57
CA ALA A 132 7.73 -11.98 19.10
C ALA A 132 7.86 -11.92 20.61
N THR A 133 8.08 -10.72 21.12
CA THR A 133 8.08 -10.45 22.55
C THR A 133 6.91 -9.54 22.88
N PRO A 134 6.17 -9.78 23.98
CA PRO A 134 5.18 -8.83 24.45
C PRO A 134 5.84 -7.52 24.88
N PHE A 135 5.03 -6.49 24.98
CA PHE A 135 5.45 -5.11 25.32
C PHE A 135 6.33 -5.02 26.55
#